data_f990a4215dd7b34a9adb19568a775532
#
_entry.id   f990a4215dd7b34a9adb19568a775532
#
_cell.length_a   1.000
_cell.length_b   1.000
_cell.length_c   1.000
_cell.angle_alpha   90.00
_cell.angle_beta   90.00
_cell.angle_gamma   90.00
#
_symmetry.space_group_name_H-M   'P 1'
#
loop_
_entity.id
_entity.type
_entity.pdbx_description
1 polymer ?
#
loop_
_entity_poly.entity_id
_entity_poly.type
_entity_poly.pdbx_seq_one_letter_code
_entity_poly.pdbx_strand_id
1 'polypeptide(L)'
;MMSMPIQSSSHAVSGDHLSADGSDAALPGLLTMTIDRDALAHNAQVVARNAQLANPAHPAELMAVVKANGYNHGAVEAARVFLANGATQLGVATITEAVELRRAGISAPILAWIWNADDHVSVKAALDYGIDLGVPTLAHIRAIVDEATKRKRFQEDWEFVPPRVTVMVDSGLSRSGISPDQWDDALKELSAASSDSIIDVTGAFTHLASADAADNPSNNRQKAQFDAAIEELQAAGIPVRINHMCNSPASVTRPDMFYQMVRPGVALYGMDPLEEPADRTSSTGFSLTSQLKPAMTLSAPIVAKRLVKAGESVSYGGTWTADVDTVTGVVPAGYADGIPRALSGRMEVAINGRRYPQIGRVCMDQIVVALGPAGSEQASAVHQGDEAIIFGPPGECIGSNGKPASLPTATELAKTLGTIHYEILTSPHTRVHRRYVGRGLVDGRVRVRNTEATQTLAESIAHALRPGDVVVLDGPLGAGKTTFTQGLARGLHVSGRVTSPTFTIAREHPGPVPLIHVDAYRLLGDTTTDPIGALDSLDLDTRIPDSIVVAEWAADMADALEQDYLLIRLERATGGSEKSAGNDASAGDTPAPADPVDFDEDEPRVISWTRVQR
;
A
#
# COMPACT_ATOMS: atom_id res chain seq x y z
N MET A 1 -27.50 40.90 37.67
CA MET A 1 -27.56 40.12 36.44
C MET A 1 -26.45 39.09 36.53
N MET A 2 -26.84 37.83 36.81
CA MET A 2 -25.91 36.71 37.03
C MET A 2 -25.44 36.13 35.70
N SER A 3 -24.12 36.07 35.53
CA SER A 3 -23.50 35.33 34.42
C SER A 3 -23.38 33.86 34.80
N MET A 4 -23.98 32.97 34.04
CA MET A 4 -23.75 31.54 34.14
C MET A 4 -22.51 31.15 33.29
N PRO A 5 -21.70 30.18 33.75
CA PRO A 5 -20.57 29.68 32.99
C PRO A 5 -21.05 28.64 31.97
N ILE A 6 -20.53 28.76 30.74
CA ILE A 6 -20.71 27.76 29.67
C ILE A 6 -19.83 26.55 30.00
N GLN A 7 -20.44 25.41 30.28
CA GLN A 7 -19.74 24.12 30.34
C GLN A 7 -19.39 23.65 28.95
N SER A 8 -18.10 23.57 28.64
CA SER A 8 -17.60 22.89 27.45
C SER A 8 -17.66 21.37 27.67
N SER A 9 -18.62 20.71 27.04
CA SER A 9 -18.63 19.24 26.96
C SER A 9 -17.68 18.81 25.83
N SER A 10 -16.49 18.34 26.19
CA SER A 10 -15.60 17.63 25.31
C SER A 10 -16.21 16.24 25.02
N HIS A 11 -16.84 16.07 23.87
CA HIS A 11 -17.15 14.73 23.37
C HIS A 11 -15.85 14.17 22.76
N ALA A 12 -15.22 13.28 23.51
CA ALA A 12 -14.22 12.39 23.00
C ALA A 12 -14.90 11.47 21.97
N VAL A 13 -14.50 11.54 20.72
CA VAL A 13 -14.84 10.56 19.70
C VAL A 13 -14.10 9.28 20.10
N SER A 14 -14.85 8.31 20.61
CA SER A 14 -14.37 6.97 20.92
C SER A 14 -13.91 6.31 19.62
N GLY A 15 -12.64 5.88 19.60
CA GLY A 15 -12.10 5.07 18.53
C GLY A 15 -12.90 3.77 18.36
N ASP A 16 -13.17 3.43 17.12
CA ASP A 16 -13.75 2.15 16.73
C ASP A 16 -12.88 1.00 17.23
N HIS A 17 -13.37 0.30 18.26
CA HIS A 17 -12.88 -1.02 18.62
C HIS A 17 -13.35 -2.01 17.56
N LEU A 18 -12.42 -2.54 16.78
CA LEU A 18 -12.66 -3.72 15.95
C LEU A 18 -13.04 -4.87 16.87
N SER A 19 -14.32 -5.18 16.98
CA SER A 19 -14.79 -6.43 17.55
C SER A 19 -14.49 -7.56 16.57
N ALA A 20 -13.86 -8.62 17.07
CA ALA A 20 -13.50 -9.82 16.30
C ALA A 20 -14.72 -10.69 15.90
N ASP A 21 -15.92 -10.16 16.02
CA ASP A 21 -17.16 -10.87 15.70
C ASP A 21 -17.87 -10.14 14.56
N GLY A 22 -18.00 -10.82 13.40
CA GLY A 22 -18.48 -10.30 12.12
C GLY A 22 -19.97 -9.91 12.10
N SER A 23 -20.51 -9.31 13.15
CA SER A 23 -21.93 -8.95 13.28
C SER A 23 -22.22 -7.47 13.55
N ASP A 24 -21.25 -6.56 13.45
CA ASP A 24 -21.60 -5.15 13.27
C ASP A 24 -21.90 -4.90 11.80
N ALA A 25 -23.10 -5.29 11.39
CA ALA A 25 -23.69 -4.85 10.13
C ALA A 25 -23.95 -3.34 10.24
N ALA A 26 -22.89 -2.54 10.02
CA ALA A 26 -23.04 -1.13 9.77
C ALA A 26 -24.15 -0.98 8.73
N LEU A 27 -25.14 -0.10 8.99
CA LEU A 27 -26.21 0.13 8.04
C LEU A 27 -25.57 0.36 6.66
N PRO A 28 -25.93 -0.42 5.62
CA PRO A 28 -25.32 -0.29 4.32
C PRO A 28 -25.49 1.14 3.83
N GLY A 29 -24.39 1.84 3.61
CA GLY A 29 -24.41 3.18 3.03
C GLY A 29 -25.09 3.11 1.66
N LEU A 30 -25.89 4.12 1.33
CA LEU A 30 -26.53 4.17 0.00
C LEU A 30 -25.48 4.31 -1.11
N LEU A 31 -24.45 5.12 -0.89
CA LEU A 31 -23.31 5.25 -1.80
C LEU A 31 -22.11 4.49 -1.24
N THR A 32 -21.60 3.56 -2.02
CA THR A 32 -20.52 2.66 -1.61
C THR A 32 -19.29 2.85 -2.50
N MET A 33 -18.16 2.98 -1.84
CA MET A 33 -16.83 2.91 -2.44
C MET A 33 -16.25 1.51 -2.16
N THR A 34 -16.30 0.64 -3.15
CA THR A 34 -15.70 -0.70 -3.06
C THR A 34 -14.23 -0.62 -3.45
N ILE A 35 -13.36 -1.07 -2.54
CA ILE A 35 -11.91 -1.13 -2.74
C ILE A 35 -11.51 -2.61 -2.89
N ASP A 36 -10.95 -2.94 -4.04
CA ASP A 36 -10.40 -4.26 -4.34
C ASP A 36 -8.96 -4.35 -3.84
N ARG A 37 -8.78 -5.06 -2.72
CA ARG A 37 -7.46 -5.29 -2.10
C ARG A 37 -6.54 -6.15 -2.97
N ASP A 38 -7.11 -7.07 -3.75
CA ASP A 38 -6.30 -7.94 -4.63
C ASP A 38 -5.78 -7.15 -5.83
N ALA A 39 -6.53 -6.14 -6.32
CA ALA A 39 -6.03 -5.19 -7.30
C ALA A 39 -4.90 -4.32 -6.74
N LEU A 40 -5.02 -3.81 -5.50
CA LEU A 40 -3.94 -3.07 -4.83
C LEU A 40 -2.69 -3.95 -4.67
N ALA A 41 -2.86 -5.19 -4.20
CA ALA A 41 -1.78 -6.16 -4.03
C ALA A 41 -1.07 -6.46 -5.36
N HIS A 42 -1.84 -6.69 -6.42
CA HIS A 42 -1.32 -6.91 -7.76
C HIS A 42 -0.47 -5.73 -8.25
N ASN A 43 -0.97 -4.49 -8.11
CA ASN A 43 -0.25 -3.30 -8.55
C ASN A 43 1.07 -3.13 -7.78
N ALA A 44 1.07 -3.38 -6.47
CA ALA A 44 2.28 -3.35 -5.66
C ALA A 44 3.32 -4.37 -6.15
N GLN A 45 2.90 -5.63 -6.40
CA GLN A 45 3.77 -6.68 -6.93
C GLN A 45 4.32 -6.34 -8.32
N VAL A 46 3.50 -5.79 -9.21
CA VAL A 46 3.95 -5.35 -10.55
C VAL A 46 5.07 -4.32 -10.41
N VAL A 47 4.89 -3.29 -9.59
CA VAL A 47 5.90 -2.24 -9.44
C VAL A 47 7.12 -2.75 -8.67
N ALA A 48 6.95 -3.40 -7.52
CA ALA A 48 8.06 -3.88 -6.69
C ALA A 48 8.96 -4.86 -7.46
N ARG A 49 8.37 -5.85 -8.14
CA ARG A 49 9.11 -6.84 -8.93
C ARG A 49 9.91 -6.17 -10.06
N ASN A 50 9.29 -5.25 -10.80
CA ASN A 50 9.95 -4.60 -11.92
C ASN A 50 11.04 -3.62 -11.45
N ALA A 51 10.85 -2.94 -10.31
CA ALA A 51 11.88 -2.10 -9.70
C ALA A 51 13.12 -2.90 -9.33
N GLN A 52 12.95 -4.12 -8.79
CA GLN A 52 14.06 -5.02 -8.46
C GLN A 52 14.74 -5.62 -9.70
N LEU A 53 13.98 -5.92 -10.75
CA LEU A 53 14.51 -6.54 -11.98
C LEU A 53 15.19 -5.54 -12.91
N ALA A 54 14.86 -4.26 -12.85
CA ALA A 54 15.42 -3.23 -13.72
C ALA A 54 16.95 -3.09 -13.57
N ASN A 55 17.48 -3.27 -12.36
CA ASN A 55 18.92 -3.33 -12.08
C ASN A 55 19.18 -4.42 -11.03
N PRO A 56 19.42 -5.67 -11.44
CA PRO A 56 19.63 -6.78 -10.50
C PRO A 56 20.85 -6.64 -9.58
N ALA A 57 21.86 -5.86 -10.00
CA ALA A 57 23.05 -5.59 -9.18
C ALA A 57 22.73 -4.62 -8.04
N HIS A 58 21.81 -3.68 -8.28
CA HIS A 58 21.37 -2.67 -7.32
C HIS A 58 19.84 -2.56 -7.39
N PRO A 59 19.09 -3.56 -6.87
CA PRO A 59 17.65 -3.61 -6.97
C PRO A 59 17.00 -2.47 -6.18
N ALA A 60 16.08 -1.74 -6.84
CA ALA A 60 15.34 -0.67 -6.19
C ALA A 60 14.21 -1.21 -5.33
N GLU A 61 13.98 -0.55 -4.19
CA GLU A 61 12.90 -0.85 -3.27
C GLU A 61 11.64 -0.02 -3.60
N LEU A 62 10.51 -0.43 -3.02
CA LEU A 62 9.23 0.24 -3.18
C LEU A 62 8.85 1.01 -1.91
N MET A 63 8.79 2.35 -2.00
CA MET A 63 8.07 3.19 -1.05
C MET A 63 6.64 3.38 -1.54
N ALA A 64 5.66 2.81 -0.86
CA ALA A 64 4.26 3.00 -1.21
C ALA A 64 3.73 4.33 -0.67
N VAL A 65 3.25 5.20 -1.56
CA VAL A 65 2.71 6.51 -1.17
C VAL A 65 1.23 6.38 -0.82
N VAL A 66 0.90 6.59 0.47
CA VAL A 66 -0.45 6.42 1.04
C VAL A 66 -1.05 7.71 1.60
N LYS A 67 -0.55 8.87 1.19
CA LYS A 67 -1.08 10.20 1.56
C LYS A 67 -2.54 10.38 1.13
N ALA A 68 -3.22 11.40 1.66
CA ALA A 68 -4.62 11.72 1.39
C ALA A 68 -5.53 10.50 1.61
N ASN A 69 -5.38 9.87 2.78
CA ASN A 69 -6.09 8.65 3.16
C ASN A 69 -5.93 7.53 2.12
N GLY A 70 -4.68 7.29 1.64
CA GLY A 70 -4.41 6.30 0.59
C GLY A 70 -5.10 6.65 -0.72
N TYR A 71 -5.00 7.91 -1.18
CA TYR A 71 -5.78 8.40 -2.33
C TYR A 71 -7.28 8.07 -2.17
N ASN A 72 -7.77 8.20 -0.94
CA ASN A 72 -9.13 7.88 -0.49
C ASN A 72 -9.51 6.38 -0.48
N HIS A 73 -8.55 5.47 -0.72
CA HIS A 73 -8.77 4.02 -0.62
C HIS A 73 -8.73 3.50 0.84
N GLY A 74 -8.37 4.37 1.81
CA GLY A 74 -8.12 4.01 3.21
C GLY A 74 -6.62 3.77 3.44
N ALA A 75 -5.95 4.71 4.14
CA ALA A 75 -4.49 4.70 4.27
C ALA A 75 -3.97 3.46 5.01
N VAL A 76 -4.63 3.06 6.10
CA VAL A 76 -4.22 1.91 6.92
C VAL A 76 -4.34 0.61 6.13
N GLU A 77 -5.48 0.40 5.47
CA GLU A 77 -5.72 -0.82 4.69
C GLU A 77 -4.80 -0.90 3.47
N ALA A 78 -4.66 0.20 2.72
CA ALA A 78 -3.73 0.28 1.60
C ALA A 78 -2.28 0.04 2.04
N ALA A 79 -1.85 0.62 3.17
CA ALA A 79 -0.51 0.42 3.72
C ALA A 79 -0.25 -1.06 4.03
N ARG A 80 -1.17 -1.74 4.73
CA ARG A 80 -1.08 -3.17 5.03
C ARG A 80 -0.94 -4.01 3.76
N VAL A 81 -1.81 -3.76 2.78
CA VAL A 81 -1.77 -4.48 1.50
C VAL A 81 -0.45 -4.25 0.78
N PHE A 82 0.03 -3.00 0.67
CA PHE A 82 1.27 -2.71 -0.04
C PHE A 82 2.50 -3.31 0.64
N LEU A 83 2.57 -3.21 1.97
CA LEU A 83 3.67 -3.81 2.75
C LEU A 83 3.67 -5.34 2.64
N ALA A 84 2.50 -5.99 2.65
CA ALA A 84 2.37 -7.43 2.43
C ALA A 84 2.76 -7.85 1.00
N ASN A 85 2.81 -6.92 0.05
CA ASN A 85 3.08 -7.19 -1.37
C ASN A 85 4.33 -6.49 -1.90
N GLY A 86 5.33 -6.25 -1.05
CA GLY A 86 6.67 -5.89 -1.46
C GLY A 86 7.07 -4.43 -1.26
N ALA A 87 6.22 -3.57 -0.69
CA ALA A 87 6.66 -2.28 -0.23
C ALA A 87 7.51 -2.45 1.05
N THR A 88 8.61 -1.69 1.13
CA THR A 88 9.53 -1.72 2.28
C THR A 88 9.43 -0.45 3.13
N GLN A 89 8.79 0.58 2.60
CA GLN A 89 8.59 1.87 3.26
C GLN A 89 7.28 2.50 2.79
N LEU A 90 6.71 3.36 3.62
CA LEU A 90 5.54 4.17 3.29
C LEU A 90 5.94 5.63 3.13
N GLY A 91 5.20 6.33 2.25
CA GLY A 91 5.35 7.78 2.06
C GLY A 91 4.02 8.50 2.29
N VAL A 92 4.05 9.54 3.12
CA VAL A 92 2.89 10.38 3.42
C VAL A 92 3.22 11.86 3.26
N ALA A 93 2.19 12.69 3.13
CA ALA A 93 2.40 14.13 3.02
C ALA A 93 2.77 14.72 4.38
N THR A 94 2.00 14.43 5.43
CA THR A 94 2.08 15.12 6.72
C THR A 94 2.48 14.20 7.88
N ILE A 95 3.01 14.81 8.95
CA ILE A 95 3.31 14.08 10.19
C ILE A 95 2.03 13.48 10.79
N THR A 96 0.89 14.16 10.69
CA THR A 96 -0.40 13.66 11.20
C THR A 96 -0.78 12.34 10.52
N GLU A 97 -0.70 12.27 9.19
CA GLU A 97 -0.94 11.02 8.45
C GLU A 97 0.00 9.88 8.89
N ALA A 98 1.28 10.20 9.14
CA ALA A 98 2.25 9.23 9.63
C ALA A 98 1.90 8.70 11.03
N VAL A 99 1.52 9.60 11.95
CA VAL A 99 1.12 9.25 13.32
C VAL A 99 -0.15 8.40 13.33
N GLU A 100 -1.11 8.67 12.45
CA GLU A 100 -2.31 7.84 12.29
C GLU A 100 -1.96 6.40 11.90
N LEU A 101 -1.03 6.22 10.95
CA LEU A 101 -0.54 4.90 10.56
C LEU A 101 0.19 4.18 11.72
N ARG A 102 1.02 4.89 12.49
CA ARG A 102 1.68 4.33 13.69
C ARG A 102 0.68 3.88 14.73
N ARG A 103 -0.35 4.70 15.00
CA ARG A 103 -1.44 4.35 15.94
C ARG A 103 -2.26 3.15 15.49
N ALA A 104 -2.34 2.92 14.18
CA ALA A 104 -2.96 1.74 13.59
C ALA A 104 -2.04 0.49 13.59
N GLY A 105 -0.86 0.56 14.25
CA GLY A 105 0.07 -0.55 14.42
C GLY A 105 1.03 -0.79 13.25
N ILE A 106 1.15 0.14 12.30
CA ILE A 106 2.12 0.01 11.20
C ILE A 106 3.54 0.27 11.76
N SER A 107 4.41 -0.74 11.72
CA SER A 107 5.80 -0.69 12.21
C SER A 107 6.81 -0.29 11.12
N ALA A 108 6.50 -0.51 9.84
CA ALA A 108 7.38 -0.20 8.71
C ALA A 108 7.85 1.27 8.69
N PRO A 109 9.02 1.61 8.13
CA PRO A 109 9.48 2.99 7.98
C PRO A 109 8.45 3.86 7.26
N ILE A 110 8.25 5.09 7.76
CA ILE A 110 7.30 6.06 7.18
C ILE A 110 8.03 7.39 6.98
N LEU A 111 8.06 7.90 5.75
CA LEU A 111 8.60 9.21 5.41
C LEU A 111 7.47 10.24 5.27
N ALA A 112 7.52 11.33 6.05
CA ALA A 112 6.66 12.51 5.92
C ALA A 112 7.47 13.69 5.37
N TRP A 113 6.93 14.41 4.37
CA TRP A 113 7.71 15.46 3.68
C TRP A 113 7.07 16.84 3.63
N ILE A 114 5.85 17.05 4.17
CA ILE A 114 5.22 18.37 4.31
C ILE A 114 4.94 18.60 5.79
N TRP A 115 5.68 19.52 6.40
CA TRP A 115 5.53 19.90 7.79
C TRP A 115 6.08 21.31 8.03
N ASN A 116 5.72 21.91 9.15
CA ASN A 116 6.17 23.27 9.51
C ASN A 116 7.34 23.20 10.50
N ALA A 117 8.47 23.80 10.15
CA ALA A 117 9.66 23.83 11.01
C ALA A 117 9.42 24.54 12.36
N ASP A 118 8.48 25.47 12.44
CA ASP A 118 8.11 26.17 13.66
C ASP A 118 7.10 25.41 14.54
N ASP A 119 6.53 24.31 14.02
CA ASP A 119 5.61 23.45 14.80
C ASP A 119 6.38 22.40 15.61
N HIS A 120 6.95 22.86 16.74
CA HIS A 120 7.72 22.00 17.65
C HIS A 120 6.91 20.83 18.20
N VAL A 121 5.57 20.94 18.30
CA VAL A 121 4.71 19.85 18.79
C VAL A 121 4.69 18.71 17.78
N SER A 122 4.48 19.01 16.51
CA SER A 122 4.50 18.00 15.43
C SER A 122 5.89 17.41 15.23
N VAL A 123 6.97 18.21 15.29
CA VAL A 123 8.36 17.71 15.22
C VAL A 123 8.63 16.73 16.37
N LYS A 124 8.29 17.12 17.61
CA LYS A 124 8.41 16.22 18.76
C LYS A 124 7.64 14.93 18.57
N ALA A 125 6.39 14.99 18.11
CA ALA A 125 5.58 13.81 17.85
C ALA A 125 6.20 12.91 16.76
N ALA A 126 6.74 13.49 15.68
CA ALA A 126 7.41 12.72 14.64
C ALA A 126 8.57 11.90 15.22
N LEU A 127 9.39 12.52 16.07
CA LEU A 127 10.51 11.83 16.71
C LEU A 127 10.03 10.76 17.71
N ASP A 128 8.96 11.05 18.50
CA ASP A 128 8.40 10.10 19.47
C ASP A 128 7.85 8.83 18.79
N TYR A 129 7.30 8.98 17.60
CA TYR A 129 6.74 7.88 16.81
C TYR A 129 7.72 7.26 15.80
N GLY A 130 8.99 7.70 15.79
CA GLY A 130 10.00 7.18 14.86
C GLY A 130 9.62 7.42 13.39
N ILE A 131 9.12 8.63 13.06
CA ILE A 131 8.77 9.02 11.70
C ILE A 131 10.01 9.63 11.03
N ASP A 132 10.33 9.17 9.82
CA ASP A 132 11.38 9.75 9.00
C ASP A 132 10.91 11.09 8.43
N LEU A 133 11.75 12.10 8.44
CA LEU A 133 11.37 13.43 7.99
C LEU A 133 12.13 13.86 6.73
N GLY A 134 11.38 14.27 5.71
CA GLY A 134 11.93 14.96 4.55
C GLY A 134 12.30 16.40 4.94
N VAL A 135 13.53 16.83 4.62
CA VAL A 135 14.04 18.17 4.97
C VAL A 135 14.19 19.05 3.71
N PRO A 136 13.20 19.90 3.43
CA PRO A 136 13.17 20.71 2.22
C PRO A 136 13.86 22.09 2.36
N THR A 137 14.28 22.51 3.54
CA THR A 137 14.98 23.80 3.78
C THR A 137 15.92 23.72 4.96
N LEU A 138 16.82 24.67 5.07
CA LEU A 138 17.73 24.83 6.20
C LEU A 138 16.98 24.97 7.55
N ALA A 139 15.83 25.64 7.57
CA ALA A 139 15.00 25.78 8.77
C ALA A 139 14.49 24.41 9.27
N HIS A 140 14.12 23.51 8.37
CA HIS A 140 13.69 22.16 8.72
C HIS A 140 14.84 21.33 9.31
N ILE A 141 16.05 21.44 8.75
CA ILE A 141 17.25 20.79 9.31
C ILE A 141 17.46 21.26 10.75
N ARG A 142 17.47 22.57 10.98
CA ARG A 142 17.67 23.19 12.30
C ARG A 142 16.63 22.74 13.31
N ALA A 143 15.35 22.71 12.92
CA ALA A 143 14.27 22.30 13.81
C ALA A 143 14.45 20.85 14.33
N ILE A 144 14.87 19.93 13.45
CA ILE A 144 15.13 18.55 13.85
C ILE A 144 16.39 18.46 14.71
N VAL A 145 17.48 19.11 14.32
CA VAL A 145 18.75 19.12 15.05
C VAL A 145 18.57 19.68 16.47
N ASP A 146 17.81 20.76 16.62
CA ASP A 146 17.51 21.36 17.92
C ASP A 146 16.73 20.40 18.82
N GLU A 147 15.69 19.77 18.29
CA GLU A 147 14.87 18.81 19.07
C GLU A 147 15.66 17.52 19.39
N ALA A 148 16.40 16.99 18.45
CA ALA A 148 17.25 15.81 18.66
C ALA A 148 18.37 16.09 19.68
N THR A 149 19.00 17.28 19.62
CA THR A 149 20.01 17.69 20.59
C THR A 149 19.45 17.80 22.00
N LYS A 150 18.22 18.34 22.16
CA LYS A 150 17.54 18.36 23.46
C LYS A 150 17.34 16.95 23.98
N ARG A 151 16.86 16.03 23.17
CA ARG A 151 16.62 14.63 23.55
C ARG A 151 17.91 13.95 23.99
N LYS A 152 18.98 14.06 23.20
CA LYS A 152 20.30 13.47 23.48
C LYS A 152 20.87 13.91 24.84
N ARG A 153 20.56 15.15 25.29
CA ARG A 153 20.98 15.66 26.60
C ARG A 153 20.26 15.03 27.79
N PHE A 154 19.07 14.47 27.59
CA PHE A 154 18.20 13.93 28.65
C PHE A 154 18.07 12.41 28.61
N GLN A 155 18.66 11.74 27.62
CA GLN A 155 18.70 10.29 27.50
C GLN A 155 20.11 9.77 27.75
N GLU A 156 20.23 8.55 28.23
CA GLU A 156 21.50 7.86 28.25
C GLU A 156 21.97 7.60 26.83
N ASP A 157 23.28 7.64 26.56
CA ASP A 157 23.82 7.50 25.20
C ASP A 157 23.35 6.24 24.47
N TRP A 158 23.10 5.15 25.17
CA TRP A 158 22.61 3.89 24.62
C TRP A 158 21.09 3.87 24.34
N GLU A 159 20.33 4.82 24.88
CA GLU A 159 18.88 4.98 24.62
C GLU A 159 18.59 5.95 23.46
N PHE A 160 19.55 6.81 23.12
CA PHE A 160 19.34 7.79 22.08
C PHE A 160 19.46 7.17 20.69
N VAL A 161 18.35 7.15 19.96
CA VAL A 161 18.32 6.78 18.55
C VAL A 161 18.23 8.05 17.72
N PRO A 162 19.24 8.35 16.86
CA PRO A 162 19.21 9.52 16.00
C PRO A 162 17.98 9.50 15.08
N PRO A 163 17.19 10.58 14.99
CA PRO A 163 16.08 10.65 14.05
C PRO A 163 16.58 10.54 12.61
N ARG A 164 15.85 9.77 11.81
CA ARG A 164 16.16 9.57 10.40
C ARG A 164 15.62 10.74 9.58
N VAL A 165 16.46 11.28 8.71
CA VAL A 165 16.12 12.38 7.81
C VAL A 165 16.49 12.03 6.38
N THR A 166 15.68 12.51 5.42
CA THR A 166 15.98 12.40 3.99
C THR A 166 16.03 13.79 3.38
N VAL A 167 17.15 14.12 2.75
CA VAL A 167 17.39 15.45 2.18
C VAL A 167 16.52 15.64 0.93
N MET A 168 15.68 16.67 0.90
CA MET A 168 14.91 17.03 -0.27
C MET A 168 15.66 18.03 -1.13
N VAL A 169 15.99 17.64 -2.36
CA VAL A 169 16.72 18.46 -3.33
C VAL A 169 15.74 19.09 -4.32
N ASP A 170 15.77 20.40 -4.50
CA ASP A 170 15.09 21.02 -5.65
C ASP A 170 15.95 20.88 -6.91
N SER A 171 15.63 19.90 -7.72
CA SER A 171 16.29 19.66 -8.99
C SER A 171 15.61 20.34 -10.19
N GLY A 172 14.66 21.28 -9.93
CA GLY A 172 14.00 22.04 -10.98
C GLY A 172 12.48 21.97 -11.03
N LEU A 173 11.82 21.45 -9.97
CA LEU A 173 10.37 21.58 -9.80
C LEU A 173 10.00 22.97 -9.24
N SER A 174 10.91 23.60 -8.50
CA SER A 174 10.76 24.94 -7.90
C SER A 174 9.52 25.07 -6.99
N ARG A 175 9.18 23.98 -6.28
CA ARG A 175 8.05 23.94 -5.33
C ARG A 175 8.51 23.72 -3.90
N SER A 176 9.42 22.78 -3.70
CA SER A 176 10.01 22.42 -2.41
C SER A 176 11.33 21.69 -2.65
N GLY A 177 12.19 21.67 -1.64
CA GLY A 177 13.56 21.16 -1.72
C GLY A 177 14.54 22.28 -1.34
N ILE A 178 15.70 21.90 -0.83
CA ILE A 178 16.75 22.85 -0.48
C ILE A 178 17.16 23.58 -1.75
N SER A 179 17.02 24.90 -1.72
CA SER A 179 17.35 25.78 -2.85
C SER A 179 18.86 26.03 -2.96
N PRO A 180 19.37 26.36 -4.15
CA PRO A 180 20.81 26.58 -4.36
C PRO A 180 21.44 27.62 -3.42
N ASP A 181 20.70 28.65 -3.02
CA ASP A 181 21.17 29.70 -2.10
C ASP A 181 21.31 29.22 -0.64
N GLN A 182 20.65 28.12 -0.26
CA GLN A 182 20.74 27.52 1.07
C GLN A 182 21.64 26.27 1.09
N TRP A 183 22.07 25.79 -0.08
CA TRP A 183 22.69 24.48 -0.23
C TRP A 183 23.99 24.33 0.56
N ASP A 184 24.92 25.28 0.44
CA ASP A 184 26.22 25.23 1.14
C ASP A 184 26.07 25.23 2.66
N ASP A 185 25.12 26.00 3.19
CA ASP A 185 24.86 26.05 4.63
C ASP A 185 24.15 24.78 5.10
N ALA A 186 23.25 24.23 4.29
CA ALA A 186 22.60 22.97 4.58
C ALA A 186 23.60 21.81 4.61
N LEU A 187 24.55 21.73 3.68
CA LEU A 187 25.63 20.73 3.68
C LEU A 187 26.45 20.79 4.97
N LYS A 188 26.84 22.00 5.42
CA LYS A 188 27.62 22.18 6.66
C LYS A 188 26.84 21.67 7.88
N GLU A 189 25.55 22.05 8.01
CA GLU A 189 24.74 21.65 9.16
C GLU A 189 24.41 20.15 9.15
N LEU A 190 24.09 19.57 7.99
CA LEU A 190 23.85 18.13 7.85
C LEU A 190 25.11 17.33 8.18
N SER A 191 26.28 17.74 7.65
CA SER A 191 27.56 17.07 7.90
C SER A 191 27.93 17.10 9.39
N ALA A 192 27.81 18.26 10.04
CA ALA A 192 28.08 18.39 11.47
C ALA A 192 27.13 17.53 12.31
N ALA A 193 25.82 17.65 12.09
CA ALA A 193 24.82 16.91 12.86
C ALA A 193 24.90 15.38 12.64
N SER A 194 25.25 14.94 11.44
CA SER A 194 25.45 13.53 11.12
C SER A 194 26.73 12.98 11.79
N SER A 195 27.84 13.74 11.73
CA SER A 195 29.11 13.37 12.36
C SER A 195 29.00 13.26 13.88
N ASP A 196 28.21 14.13 14.50
CA ASP A 196 27.94 14.14 15.94
C ASP A 196 26.87 13.10 16.34
N SER A 197 26.37 12.29 15.40
CA SER A 197 25.29 11.33 15.63
C SER A 197 24.06 11.98 16.28
N ILE A 198 23.71 13.20 15.87
CA ILE A 198 22.47 13.89 16.27
C ILE A 198 21.32 13.49 15.35
N ILE A 199 21.59 13.26 14.05
CA ILE A 199 20.65 12.79 13.04
C ILE A 199 21.27 11.67 12.24
N ASP A 200 20.44 10.79 11.68
CA ASP A 200 20.82 9.79 10.66
C ASP A 200 20.29 10.22 9.29
N VAL A 201 21.19 10.67 8.40
CA VAL A 201 20.81 11.00 7.02
C VAL A 201 20.71 9.71 6.22
N THR A 202 19.48 9.31 5.89
CA THR A 202 19.20 8.07 5.18
C THR A 202 19.50 8.16 3.69
N GLY A 203 19.34 9.35 3.09
CA GLY A 203 19.53 9.57 1.66
C GLY A 203 19.02 10.92 1.19
N ALA A 204 18.86 11.03 -0.11
CA ALA A 204 18.31 12.22 -0.76
C ALA A 204 17.12 11.86 -1.66
N PHE A 205 16.22 12.83 -1.85
CA PHE A 205 15.12 12.68 -2.81
C PHE A 205 14.79 13.99 -3.51
N THR A 206 14.22 13.86 -4.70
CA THR A 206 13.68 14.97 -5.47
C THR A 206 12.34 14.60 -6.09
N HIS A 207 11.68 15.55 -6.75
CA HIS A 207 10.41 15.31 -7.42
C HIS A 207 10.45 15.82 -8.86
N LEU A 208 10.07 14.94 -9.80
CA LEU A 208 10.03 15.26 -11.23
C LEU A 208 8.83 16.17 -11.56
N ALA A 209 9.05 17.15 -12.41
CA ALA A 209 8.04 18.12 -12.83
C ALA A 209 7.16 17.61 -13.98
N SER A 210 7.73 16.81 -14.89
CA SER A 210 7.09 16.42 -16.16
C SER A 210 7.27 14.92 -16.44
N ALA A 211 7.21 14.09 -15.39
CA ALA A 211 7.41 12.64 -15.54
C ALA A 211 6.25 11.93 -16.27
N ASP A 212 5.08 12.54 -16.32
CA ASP A 212 3.89 12.14 -17.08
C ASP A 212 4.14 12.15 -18.60
N ALA A 213 5.05 13.00 -19.08
CA ALA A 213 5.66 12.94 -20.40
C ALA A 213 7.05 12.30 -20.28
N ALA A 214 7.15 10.98 -20.42
CA ALA A 214 8.33 10.18 -20.07
C ALA A 214 9.64 10.67 -20.73
N ASP A 215 9.57 11.10 -21.99
CA ASP A 215 10.71 11.58 -22.78
C ASP A 215 10.92 13.10 -22.74
N ASN A 216 10.21 13.82 -21.83
CA ASN A 216 10.42 15.25 -21.67
C ASN A 216 11.89 15.53 -21.25
N PRO A 217 12.63 16.39 -21.99
CA PRO A 217 14.04 16.67 -21.70
C PRO A 217 14.30 17.23 -20.30
N SER A 218 13.27 17.82 -19.64
CA SER A 218 13.40 18.31 -18.25
C SER A 218 13.69 17.17 -17.28
N ASN A 219 13.18 15.96 -17.52
CA ASN A 219 13.41 14.81 -16.66
C ASN A 219 14.91 14.47 -16.57
N ASN A 220 15.61 14.46 -17.72
CA ASN A 220 17.06 14.20 -17.77
C ASN A 220 17.87 15.34 -17.13
N ARG A 221 17.44 16.60 -17.28
CA ARG A 221 18.09 17.73 -16.61
C ARG A 221 17.94 17.64 -15.10
N GLN A 222 16.72 17.31 -14.61
CA GLN A 222 16.48 17.10 -13.17
C GLN A 222 17.30 15.94 -12.61
N LYS A 223 17.45 14.85 -13.40
CA LYS A 223 18.32 13.74 -13.01
C LYS A 223 19.77 14.18 -12.85
N ALA A 224 20.33 14.90 -13.83
CA ALA A 224 21.72 15.38 -13.75
C ALA A 224 21.95 16.31 -12.54
N GLN A 225 21.00 17.19 -12.24
CA GLN A 225 21.09 18.06 -11.04
C GLN A 225 20.99 17.24 -9.74
N PHE A 226 20.17 16.20 -9.71
CA PHE A 226 20.07 15.33 -8.55
C PHE A 226 21.33 14.47 -8.35
N ASP A 227 21.91 13.97 -9.44
CA ASP A 227 23.20 13.25 -9.39
C ASP A 227 24.30 14.14 -8.79
N ALA A 228 24.43 15.39 -9.26
CA ALA A 228 25.40 16.34 -8.71
C ALA A 228 25.18 16.61 -7.21
N ALA A 229 23.93 16.78 -6.78
CA ALA A 229 23.61 16.98 -5.36
C ALA A 229 23.98 15.76 -4.50
N ILE A 230 23.81 14.54 -5.00
CA ILE A 230 24.23 13.31 -4.32
C ILE A 230 25.77 13.29 -4.18
N GLU A 231 26.51 13.64 -5.24
CA GLU A 231 27.97 13.72 -5.20
C GLU A 231 28.47 14.75 -4.17
N GLU A 232 27.84 15.91 -4.08
CA GLU A 232 28.17 16.95 -3.11
C GLU A 232 27.88 16.52 -1.67
N LEU A 233 26.74 15.84 -1.42
CA LEU A 233 26.41 15.26 -0.11
C LEU A 233 27.49 14.23 0.29
N GLN A 234 27.89 13.34 -0.62
CA GLN A 234 28.94 12.34 -0.36
C GLN A 234 30.29 13.00 -0.11
N ALA A 235 30.65 14.03 -0.88
CA ALA A 235 31.89 14.79 -0.68
C ALA A 235 31.91 15.52 0.66
N ALA A 236 30.77 15.92 1.20
CA ALA A 236 30.61 16.48 2.54
C ALA A 236 30.64 15.42 3.67
N GLY A 237 30.86 14.13 3.34
CA GLY A 237 30.90 13.03 4.30
C GLY A 237 29.52 12.56 4.78
N ILE A 238 28.45 12.94 4.10
CA ILE A 238 27.07 12.58 4.45
C ILE A 238 26.73 11.23 3.80
N PRO A 239 26.30 10.19 4.57
CA PRO A 239 25.99 8.88 4.02
C PRO A 239 24.62 8.86 3.35
N VAL A 240 24.56 9.07 2.03
CA VAL A 240 23.32 9.01 1.24
C VAL A 240 23.12 7.58 0.70
N ARG A 241 22.52 6.72 1.51
CA ARG A 241 22.36 5.28 1.22
C ARG A 241 21.17 4.97 0.35
N ILE A 242 20.06 5.71 0.49
CA ILE A 242 18.78 5.45 -0.19
C ILE A 242 18.34 6.73 -0.90
N ASN A 243 18.61 6.80 -2.20
CA ASN A 243 18.25 7.94 -3.03
C ASN A 243 17.02 7.58 -3.87
N HIS A 244 16.13 8.56 -4.11
CA HIS A 244 14.92 8.31 -4.87
C HIS A 244 14.36 9.57 -5.55
N MET A 245 13.97 9.45 -6.83
CA MET A 245 13.34 10.55 -7.58
C MET A 245 12.02 10.17 -8.27
N CYS A 246 11.78 8.88 -8.55
CA CYS A 246 10.63 8.44 -9.33
C CYS A 246 9.31 8.58 -8.56
N ASN A 247 8.39 9.41 -9.08
CA ASN A 247 6.97 9.40 -8.78
C ASN A 247 6.25 8.31 -9.60
N SER A 248 4.90 8.24 -9.60
CA SER A 248 4.16 7.22 -10.33
C SER A 248 4.52 7.13 -11.83
N PRO A 249 4.52 8.23 -12.61
CA PRO A 249 4.88 8.14 -14.02
C PRO A 249 6.29 7.57 -14.26
N ALA A 250 7.29 8.11 -13.57
CA ALA A 250 8.67 7.64 -13.73
C ALA A 250 8.87 6.20 -13.21
N SER A 251 8.13 5.79 -12.17
CA SER A 251 8.19 4.41 -11.65
C SER A 251 7.67 3.37 -12.67
N VAL A 252 6.85 3.78 -13.62
CA VAL A 252 6.28 2.88 -14.64
C VAL A 252 6.90 3.04 -16.03
N THR A 253 7.80 4.03 -16.24
CA THR A 253 8.38 4.33 -17.58
C THR A 253 9.89 4.55 -17.61
N ARG A 254 10.55 4.91 -16.48
CA ARG A 254 11.94 5.36 -16.45
C ARG A 254 12.82 4.53 -15.50
N PRO A 255 13.12 3.25 -15.86
CA PRO A 255 13.96 2.38 -15.03
C PRO A 255 15.39 2.91 -14.83
N ASP A 256 15.87 3.78 -15.72
CA ASP A 256 17.14 4.48 -15.62
C ASP A 256 17.22 5.53 -14.49
N MET A 257 16.07 5.84 -13.85
CA MET A 257 15.94 6.80 -12.75
C MET A 257 15.57 6.16 -11.41
N PHE A 258 15.60 4.85 -11.28
CA PHE A 258 15.08 4.17 -10.07
C PHE A 258 15.94 4.40 -8.83
N TYR A 259 17.22 4.62 -8.96
CA TYR A 259 18.16 4.66 -7.82
C TYR A 259 17.93 3.48 -6.86
N GLN A 260 17.97 3.72 -5.55
CA GLN A 260 17.72 2.68 -4.54
C GLN A 260 16.24 2.47 -4.21
N MET A 261 15.35 3.42 -4.62
CA MET A 261 13.93 3.34 -4.28
C MET A 261 13.05 4.11 -5.29
N VAL A 262 11.83 3.59 -5.51
CA VAL A 262 10.77 4.27 -6.28
C VAL A 262 9.62 4.64 -5.36
N ARG A 263 8.90 5.75 -5.68
CA ARG A 263 7.80 6.31 -4.86
C ARG A 263 6.50 6.45 -5.64
N PRO A 264 5.92 5.37 -6.17
CA PRO A 264 4.61 5.46 -6.82
C PRO A 264 3.52 5.78 -5.80
N GLY A 265 2.57 6.60 -6.23
CA GLY A 265 1.29 6.82 -5.54
C GLY A 265 0.18 6.23 -6.39
N VAL A 266 -0.42 7.02 -7.28
CA VAL A 266 -1.63 6.66 -8.03
C VAL A 266 -1.49 5.36 -8.86
N ALA A 267 -0.30 5.00 -9.30
CA ALA A 267 -0.05 3.74 -10.01
C ALA A 267 -0.34 2.51 -9.12
N LEU A 268 -0.09 2.59 -7.81
CA LEU A 268 -0.41 1.51 -6.87
C LEU A 268 -1.93 1.31 -6.70
N TYR A 269 -2.70 2.34 -6.98
CA TYR A 269 -4.17 2.30 -6.97
C TYR A 269 -4.75 1.93 -8.34
N GLY A 270 -3.87 1.58 -9.31
CA GLY A 270 -4.22 1.01 -10.60
C GLY A 270 -4.54 2.02 -11.69
N MET A 271 -4.22 3.29 -11.47
CA MET A 271 -4.45 4.32 -12.48
C MET A 271 -3.21 4.52 -13.33
N ASP A 272 -3.43 4.65 -14.65
CA ASP A 272 -2.38 5.04 -15.60
C ASP A 272 -1.94 6.48 -15.30
N PRO A 273 -0.69 6.71 -14.86
CA PRO A 273 -0.24 8.03 -14.46
C PRO A 273 0.19 8.94 -15.63
N LEU A 274 0.07 8.48 -16.89
CA LEU A 274 0.47 9.21 -18.07
C LEU A 274 -0.70 10.02 -18.65
N GLU A 275 -0.42 11.22 -19.14
CA GLU A 275 -1.47 12.09 -19.69
C GLU A 275 -1.99 11.59 -21.03
N GLU A 276 -1.09 11.15 -21.91
CA GLU A 276 -1.44 10.75 -23.29
C GLU A 276 -1.02 9.31 -23.60
N PRO A 277 -1.79 8.59 -24.43
CA PRO A 277 -1.43 7.23 -24.85
C PRO A 277 -0.09 7.15 -25.61
N ALA A 278 0.33 8.21 -26.29
CA ALA A 278 1.60 8.28 -27.00
C ALA A 278 2.81 8.25 -26.05
N ASP A 279 2.62 8.71 -24.80
CA ASP A 279 3.68 8.73 -23.79
C ASP A 279 3.90 7.37 -23.12
N ARG A 280 3.08 6.38 -23.46
CA ARG A 280 3.17 5.00 -22.93
C ARG A 280 4.37 4.23 -23.47
N THR A 281 4.96 4.68 -24.56
CA THR A 281 6.22 4.14 -25.09
C THR A 281 7.32 5.17 -24.85
N SER A 282 7.98 5.04 -23.69
CA SER A 282 9.22 5.79 -23.48
C SER A 282 10.30 5.29 -24.43
N SER A 283 11.31 6.13 -24.70
CA SER A 283 12.50 5.74 -25.46
C SER A 283 13.23 4.52 -24.88
N THR A 284 12.96 4.18 -23.62
CA THR A 284 13.47 2.98 -22.95
C THR A 284 12.72 1.69 -23.37
N GLY A 285 11.56 1.79 -24.01
CA GLY A 285 10.68 0.66 -24.30
C GLY A 285 10.02 0.03 -23.06
N PHE A 286 10.26 0.60 -21.86
CA PHE A 286 9.72 0.10 -20.60
C PHE A 286 8.39 0.79 -20.27
N SER A 287 7.34 0.02 -20.01
CA SER A 287 6.06 0.53 -19.52
C SER A 287 5.32 -0.55 -18.71
N LEU A 288 4.79 -0.16 -17.57
CA LEU A 288 3.96 -1.02 -16.71
C LEU A 288 2.47 -0.65 -16.75
N THR A 289 2.09 0.41 -17.46
CA THR A 289 0.72 0.98 -17.39
C THR A 289 -0.37 -0.01 -17.78
N SER A 290 -0.12 -0.89 -18.76
CA SER A 290 -1.07 -1.91 -19.22
C SER A 290 -1.28 -3.05 -18.21
N GLN A 291 -0.43 -3.17 -17.19
CA GLN A 291 -0.52 -4.19 -16.16
C GLN A 291 -1.27 -3.70 -14.91
N LEU A 292 -1.52 -2.39 -14.80
CA LEU A 292 -2.17 -1.80 -13.64
C LEU A 292 -3.68 -2.10 -13.64
N LYS A 293 -4.22 -2.39 -12.46
CA LYS A 293 -5.64 -2.69 -12.24
C LYS A 293 -6.27 -1.64 -11.32
N PRO A 294 -7.20 -0.79 -11.81
CA PRO A 294 -7.92 0.15 -10.94
C PRO A 294 -8.63 -0.58 -9.80
N ALA A 295 -8.44 -0.08 -8.57
CA ALA A 295 -8.91 -0.77 -7.37
C ALA A 295 -10.21 -0.20 -6.80
N MET A 296 -10.68 0.97 -7.26
CA MET A 296 -11.86 1.65 -6.71
C MET A 296 -13.06 1.56 -7.65
N THR A 297 -14.21 1.18 -7.09
CA THR A 297 -15.52 1.31 -7.73
C THR A 297 -16.43 2.17 -6.86
N LEU A 298 -17.04 3.20 -7.42
CA LEU A 298 -18.06 4.02 -6.77
C LEU A 298 -19.43 3.66 -7.34
N SER A 299 -20.33 3.17 -6.50
CA SER A 299 -21.66 2.70 -6.92
C SER A 299 -22.74 2.97 -5.88
N ALA A 300 -23.98 3.03 -6.32
CA ALA A 300 -25.14 3.17 -5.47
C ALA A 300 -26.37 2.47 -6.07
N PRO A 301 -27.34 2.02 -5.26
CA PRO A 301 -28.57 1.44 -5.79
C PRO A 301 -29.47 2.49 -6.44
N ILE A 302 -30.29 2.09 -7.41
CA ILE A 302 -31.42 2.89 -7.87
C ILE A 302 -32.46 2.92 -6.75
N VAL A 303 -32.67 4.07 -6.12
CA VAL A 303 -33.60 4.20 -4.98
C VAL A 303 -35.06 4.50 -5.38
N ALA A 304 -35.27 5.02 -6.58
CA ALA A 304 -36.61 5.26 -7.11
C ALA A 304 -36.59 5.22 -8.63
N LYS A 305 -37.69 4.74 -9.21
CA LYS A 305 -38.00 4.90 -10.64
C LYS A 305 -39.24 5.80 -10.81
N ARG A 306 -39.22 6.62 -11.85
CA ARG A 306 -40.30 7.57 -12.11
C ARG A 306 -40.57 7.70 -13.61
N LEU A 307 -41.83 7.85 -13.99
CA LEU A 307 -42.21 8.27 -15.32
C LEU A 307 -42.25 9.81 -15.37
N VAL A 308 -41.53 10.40 -16.29
CA VAL A 308 -41.53 11.82 -16.63
C VAL A 308 -42.24 11.95 -17.98
N LYS A 309 -43.28 12.74 -18.05
CA LYS A 309 -44.05 12.94 -19.27
C LYS A 309 -43.32 13.84 -20.27
N ALA A 310 -43.61 13.65 -21.56
CA ALA A 310 -43.16 14.56 -22.60
C ALA A 310 -43.49 16.02 -22.25
N GLY A 311 -42.52 16.91 -22.34
CA GLY A 311 -42.62 18.32 -21.96
C GLY A 311 -42.34 18.62 -20.48
N GLU A 312 -42.26 17.63 -19.60
CA GLU A 312 -41.85 17.82 -18.19
C GLU A 312 -40.32 17.91 -18.05
N SER A 313 -39.88 18.76 -17.11
CA SER A 313 -38.47 18.98 -16.85
C SER A 313 -38.02 18.27 -15.59
N VAL A 314 -36.71 17.93 -15.52
CA VAL A 314 -36.09 17.20 -14.41
C VAL A 314 -35.06 18.08 -13.68
N SER A 315 -35.07 17.99 -12.33
CA SER A 315 -34.09 18.59 -11.42
C SER A 315 -34.14 20.12 -11.39
N TYR A 316 -33.25 20.74 -10.61
CA TYR A 316 -33.20 22.18 -10.39
C TYR A 316 -32.94 22.97 -11.68
N GLY A 317 -33.85 23.97 -11.92
CA GLY A 317 -33.73 24.87 -13.06
C GLY A 317 -34.18 24.24 -14.38
N GLY A 318 -34.79 23.04 -14.38
CA GLY A 318 -35.36 22.41 -15.56
C GLY A 318 -34.41 22.35 -16.76
N THR A 319 -33.11 22.05 -16.51
CA THR A 319 -32.07 22.08 -17.55
C THR A 319 -32.16 20.91 -18.55
N TRP A 320 -33.02 19.95 -18.27
CA TRP A 320 -33.34 18.85 -19.15
C TRP A 320 -34.88 18.68 -19.18
N THR A 321 -35.42 18.51 -20.35
CA THR A 321 -36.89 18.31 -20.58
C THR A 321 -37.07 17.03 -21.39
N ALA A 322 -38.07 16.24 -21.06
CA ALA A 322 -38.36 15.00 -21.75
C ALA A 322 -39.03 15.28 -23.12
N ASP A 323 -38.41 14.81 -24.20
CA ASP A 323 -39.00 14.88 -25.56
C ASP A 323 -40.10 13.85 -25.74
N VAL A 324 -40.01 12.73 -25.04
CA VAL A 324 -41.01 11.64 -25.02
C VAL A 324 -41.23 11.18 -23.58
N ASP A 325 -42.32 10.48 -23.32
CA ASP A 325 -42.54 9.84 -22.02
C ASP A 325 -41.33 8.99 -21.65
N THR A 326 -40.58 9.39 -20.63
CA THR A 326 -39.28 8.82 -20.28
C THR A 326 -39.28 8.24 -18.86
N VAL A 327 -38.81 7.02 -18.70
CA VAL A 327 -38.53 6.43 -17.38
C VAL A 327 -37.18 6.94 -16.87
N THR A 328 -37.17 7.42 -15.64
CA THR A 328 -35.96 7.90 -14.98
C THR A 328 -35.66 7.08 -13.73
N GLY A 329 -34.38 7.01 -13.35
CA GLY A 329 -33.89 6.42 -12.09
C GLY A 329 -33.25 7.50 -11.23
N VAL A 330 -33.41 7.39 -9.91
CA VAL A 330 -32.75 8.24 -8.92
C VAL A 330 -31.61 7.46 -8.29
N VAL A 331 -30.39 8.01 -8.38
CA VAL A 331 -29.18 7.48 -7.75
C VAL A 331 -28.84 8.36 -6.54
N PRO A 332 -28.71 7.84 -5.33
CA PRO A 332 -28.43 8.60 -4.10
C PRO A 332 -26.95 8.97 -3.99
N ALA A 333 -26.49 9.80 -4.90
CA ALA A 333 -25.13 10.33 -4.98
C ALA A 333 -25.19 11.77 -5.50
N GLY A 334 -24.55 12.70 -4.83
CA GLY A 334 -24.57 14.11 -5.21
C GLY A 334 -23.26 14.83 -4.89
N TYR A 335 -23.29 16.18 -4.95
CA TYR A 335 -22.07 16.94 -4.72
C TYR A 335 -21.62 16.93 -3.24
N ALA A 336 -22.49 16.62 -2.28
CA ALA A 336 -22.08 16.39 -0.89
C ALA A 336 -21.38 15.05 -0.68
N ASP A 337 -21.41 14.16 -1.68
CA ASP A 337 -20.68 12.90 -1.71
C ASP A 337 -19.38 12.98 -2.51
N GLY A 338 -19.13 14.11 -3.17
CA GLY A 338 -17.95 14.29 -4.02
C GLY A 338 -18.23 14.13 -5.52
N ILE A 339 -19.50 14.09 -5.97
CA ILE A 339 -19.83 14.12 -7.40
C ILE A 339 -19.88 15.59 -7.87
N PRO A 340 -18.90 16.08 -8.65
CA PRO A 340 -18.85 17.48 -9.02
C PRO A 340 -20.09 17.96 -9.76
N ARG A 341 -20.64 19.10 -9.33
CA ARG A 341 -21.83 19.69 -9.96
C ARG A 341 -21.61 20.04 -11.44
N ALA A 342 -20.37 20.26 -11.83
CA ALA A 342 -19.98 20.51 -13.22
C ALA A 342 -20.18 19.30 -14.17
N LEU A 343 -20.40 18.09 -13.61
CA LEU A 343 -20.79 16.91 -14.40
C LEU A 343 -22.25 16.89 -14.81
N SER A 344 -23.08 17.86 -14.42
CA SER A 344 -24.50 17.93 -14.76
C SER A 344 -24.75 17.81 -16.27
N GLY A 345 -25.44 16.74 -16.70
CA GLY A 345 -25.73 16.42 -18.09
C GLY A 345 -24.49 16.00 -18.94
N ARG A 346 -23.36 15.70 -18.28
CA ARG A 346 -22.09 15.41 -18.94
C ARG A 346 -21.47 14.06 -18.52
N MET A 347 -22.16 13.29 -17.70
CA MET A 347 -21.71 11.97 -17.25
C MET A 347 -22.76 10.90 -17.54
N GLU A 348 -22.32 9.67 -17.53
CA GLU A 348 -23.17 8.48 -17.60
C GLU A 348 -22.87 7.58 -16.40
N VAL A 349 -23.86 6.76 -16.02
CA VAL A 349 -23.69 5.66 -15.07
C VAL A 349 -23.96 4.33 -15.78
N ALA A 350 -23.35 3.24 -15.29
CA ALA A 350 -23.65 1.92 -15.84
C ALA A 350 -24.57 1.13 -14.89
N ILE A 351 -25.63 0.54 -15.44
CA ILE A 351 -26.57 -0.32 -14.71
C ILE A 351 -26.79 -1.57 -15.56
N ASN A 352 -26.66 -2.76 -14.96
CA ASN A 352 -26.88 -4.03 -15.64
C ASN A 352 -26.14 -4.15 -17.00
N GLY A 353 -24.86 -3.70 -17.05
CA GLY A 353 -24.04 -3.79 -18.26
C GLY A 353 -24.40 -2.79 -19.36
N ARG A 354 -25.18 -1.75 -19.08
CA ARG A 354 -25.52 -0.67 -20.02
C ARG A 354 -25.29 0.70 -19.40
N ARG A 355 -24.81 1.67 -20.20
CA ARG A 355 -24.70 3.08 -19.79
C ARG A 355 -26.02 3.81 -19.95
N TYR A 356 -26.28 4.71 -19.00
CA TYR A 356 -27.45 5.60 -18.96
C TYR A 356 -26.99 7.03 -18.67
N PRO A 357 -27.45 8.03 -19.45
CA PRO A 357 -27.03 9.42 -19.26
C PRO A 357 -27.62 10.01 -17.99
N GLN A 358 -26.80 10.74 -17.24
CA GLN A 358 -27.25 11.61 -16.16
C GLN A 358 -27.97 12.83 -16.79
N ILE A 359 -29.14 13.17 -16.29
CA ILE A 359 -30.01 14.24 -16.78
C ILE A 359 -30.33 15.28 -15.71
N GLY A 360 -30.55 16.50 -16.11
CA GLY A 360 -30.76 17.61 -15.20
C GLY A 360 -29.50 17.96 -14.42
N ARG A 361 -29.62 18.74 -13.34
CA ARG A 361 -28.50 19.14 -12.51
C ARG A 361 -28.18 18.07 -11.47
N VAL A 362 -26.87 17.85 -11.20
CA VAL A 362 -26.42 17.13 -10.01
C VAL A 362 -26.88 17.90 -8.77
N CYS A 363 -27.63 17.24 -7.89
CA CYS A 363 -28.13 17.80 -6.63
C CYS A 363 -27.13 17.54 -5.48
N MET A 364 -27.48 18.00 -4.27
CA MET A 364 -26.65 17.79 -3.09
C MET A 364 -26.45 16.30 -2.80
N ASP A 365 -27.52 15.50 -2.86
CA ASP A 365 -27.58 14.12 -2.38
C ASP A 365 -28.01 13.11 -3.47
N GLN A 366 -28.32 13.59 -4.69
CA GLN A 366 -28.93 12.75 -5.72
C GLN A 366 -28.55 13.21 -7.12
N ILE A 367 -28.47 12.23 -8.04
CA ILE A 367 -28.51 12.46 -9.48
C ILE A 367 -29.70 11.71 -10.08
N VAL A 368 -30.17 12.18 -11.23
CA VAL A 368 -31.23 11.52 -12.01
C VAL A 368 -30.60 11.01 -13.32
N VAL A 369 -30.96 9.79 -13.70
CA VAL A 369 -30.52 9.16 -14.94
C VAL A 369 -31.72 8.82 -15.82
N ALA A 370 -31.60 9.00 -17.14
CA ALA A 370 -32.62 8.62 -18.09
C ALA A 370 -32.49 7.13 -18.45
N LEU A 371 -33.45 6.31 -18.04
CA LEU A 371 -33.42 4.87 -18.31
C LEU A 371 -33.92 4.54 -19.73
N GLY A 372 -34.65 5.46 -20.36
CA GLY A 372 -35.14 5.35 -21.72
C GLY A 372 -36.65 5.64 -21.87
N PRO A 373 -37.18 5.60 -23.11
CA PRO A 373 -38.59 5.80 -23.38
C PRO A 373 -39.45 4.81 -22.60
N ALA A 374 -40.65 5.26 -22.19
CA ALA A 374 -41.62 4.40 -21.52
C ALA A 374 -41.95 3.19 -22.39
N GLY A 375 -41.92 2.00 -21.82
CA GLY A 375 -42.16 0.73 -22.51
C GLY A 375 -40.99 0.20 -23.33
N SER A 376 -39.82 0.88 -23.34
CA SER A 376 -38.64 0.36 -23.97
C SER A 376 -38.02 -0.79 -23.15
N GLU A 377 -37.33 -1.71 -23.82
CA GLU A 377 -36.63 -2.81 -23.20
C GLU A 377 -35.58 -2.31 -22.19
N GLN A 378 -34.79 -1.31 -22.56
CA GLN A 378 -33.76 -0.73 -21.71
C GLN A 378 -34.33 -0.12 -20.40
N ALA A 379 -35.48 0.53 -20.45
CA ALA A 379 -36.13 1.08 -19.26
C ALA A 379 -36.76 -0.01 -18.38
N SER A 380 -37.23 -1.11 -19.00
CA SER A 380 -37.83 -2.25 -18.31
C SER A 380 -36.80 -3.15 -17.65
N ALA A 381 -35.54 -3.19 -18.19
CA ALA A 381 -34.43 -4.00 -17.67
C ALA A 381 -33.83 -3.45 -16.36
N VAL A 382 -34.17 -2.22 -15.96
CA VAL A 382 -33.67 -1.62 -14.71
C VAL A 382 -34.75 -1.64 -13.64
N HIS A 383 -34.39 -2.08 -12.43
CA HIS A 383 -35.30 -2.15 -11.28
C HIS A 383 -34.78 -1.27 -10.13
N GLN A 384 -35.66 -0.96 -9.20
CA GLN A 384 -35.27 -0.34 -7.94
C GLN A 384 -34.43 -1.36 -7.16
N GLY A 385 -33.29 -0.92 -6.63
CA GLY A 385 -32.28 -1.77 -5.98
C GLY A 385 -31.13 -2.18 -6.91
N ASP A 386 -31.28 -2.06 -8.24
CA ASP A 386 -30.17 -2.35 -9.16
C ASP A 386 -29.00 -1.38 -8.93
N GLU A 387 -27.77 -1.90 -9.01
CA GLU A 387 -26.55 -1.13 -8.78
C GLU A 387 -26.23 -0.23 -9.99
N ALA A 388 -26.08 1.05 -9.72
CA ALA A 388 -25.60 2.05 -10.67
C ALA A 388 -24.12 2.34 -10.38
N ILE A 389 -23.23 1.95 -11.29
CA ILE A 389 -21.79 2.22 -11.24
C ILE A 389 -21.54 3.63 -11.77
N ILE A 390 -21.03 4.51 -10.92
CA ILE A 390 -20.68 5.90 -11.26
C ILE A 390 -19.30 5.95 -11.93
N PHE A 391 -18.34 5.23 -11.38
CA PHE A 391 -17.06 4.90 -12.03
C PHE A 391 -16.44 3.63 -11.40
N GLY A 392 -15.62 2.96 -12.15
CA GLY A 392 -14.93 1.76 -11.70
C GLY A 392 -13.80 1.34 -12.66
N PRO A 393 -13.27 0.11 -12.51
CA PRO A 393 -12.38 -0.49 -13.49
C PRO A 393 -13.02 -0.54 -14.88
N PRO A 394 -12.22 -0.42 -15.96
CA PRO A 394 -12.75 -0.60 -17.31
C PRO A 394 -13.32 -2.02 -17.47
N GLY A 395 -14.43 -2.15 -18.14
CA GLY A 395 -15.11 -3.41 -18.41
C GLY A 395 -16.09 -3.25 -19.56
N GLU A 396 -16.46 -4.34 -20.22
CA GLU A 396 -17.38 -4.32 -21.35
C GLU A 396 -18.79 -3.92 -20.92
N CYS A 397 -19.41 -3.04 -21.67
CA CYS A 397 -20.81 -2.67 -21.51
C CYS A 397 -21.40 -2.18 -22.84
N ILE A 398 -22.71 -1.90 -22.85
CA ILE A 398 -23.42 -1.26 -23.96
C ILE A 398 -23.56 0.22 -23.66
N GLY A 399 -23.10 1.08 -24.55
CA GLY A 399 -23.26 2.53 -24.43
C GLY A 399 -24.72 2.96 -24.51
N SER A 400 -25.03 4.18 -24.10
CA SER A 400 -26.36 4.77 -24.19
C SER A 400 -26.88 4.83 -25.64
N ASN A 401 -25.97 4.89 -26.61
CA ASN A 401 -26.23 4.84 -28.05
C ASN A 401 -26.43 3.41 -28.63
N GLY A 402 -26.42 2.39 -27.77
CA GLY A 402 -26.61 0.98 -28.16
C GLY A 402 -25.37 0.30 -28.76
N LYS A 403 -24.21 0.95 -28.78
CA LYS A 403 -22.93 0.38 -29.30
C LYS A 403 -22.07 -0.15 -28.15
N PRO A 404 -21.13 -1.08 -28.43
CA PRO A 404 -20.15 -1.49 -27.44
C PRO A 404 -19.42 -0.29 -26.84
N ALA A 405 -19.22 -0.29 -25.51
CA ALA A 405 -18.55 0.75 -24.73
C ALA A 405 -17.80 0.11 -23.55
N SER A 406 -17.02 0.91 -22.83
CA SER A 406 -16.45 0.52 -21.55
C SER A 406 -17.35 0.99 -20.40
N LEU A 407 -17.23 0.42 -19.21
CA LEU A 407 -17.79 0.99 -17.98
C LEU A 407 -17.25 2.42 -17.76
N PRO A 408 -18.03 3.33 -17.12
CA PRO A 408 -17.52 4.65 -16.76
C PRO A 408 -16.28 4.54 -15.86
N THR A 409 -15.28 5.38 -16.12
CA THR A 409 -14.02 5.37 -15.36
C THR A 409 -13.73 6.73 -14.72
N ALA A 410 -12.93 6.75 -13.66
CA ALA A 410 -12.48 7.99 -13.03
C ALA A 410 -11.70 8.89 -14.02
N THR A 411 -10.93 8.29 -14.94
CA THR A 411 -10.22 9.01 -16.01
C THR A 411 -11.19 9.70 -16.98
N GLU A 412 -12.29 9.02 -17.35
CA GLU A 412 -13.33 9.61 -18.23
C GLU A 412 -13.99 10.82 -17.56
N LEU A 413 -14.36 10.70 -16.27
CA LEU A 413 -14.94 11.81 -15.52
C LEU A 413 -13.97 12.98 -15.39
N ALA A 414 -12.69 12.70 -15.14
CA ALA A 414 -11.65 13.72 -15.07
C ALA A 414 -11.50 14.48 -16.40
N LYS A 415 -11.42 13.78 -17.53
CA LYS A 415 -11.38 14.38 -18.87
C LYS A 415 -12.60 15.25 -19.15
N THR A 416 -13.80 14.80 -18.75
CA THR A 416 -15.04 15.56 -18.87
C THR A 416 -14.99 16.88 -18.09
N LEU A 417 -14.29 16.91 -16.96
CA LEU A 417 -14.14 18.10 -16.11
C LEU A 417 -12.94 18.98 -16.51
N GLY A 418 -12.03 18.48 -17.33
CA GLY A 418 -10.77 19.16 -17.63
C GLY A 418 -9.75 19.08 -16.48
N THR A 419 -9.77 17.98 -15.73
CA THR A 419 -8.87 17.69 -14.60
C THR A 419 -8.23 16.30 -14.73
N ILE A 420 -7.57 15.83 -13.67
CA ILE A 420 -6.89 14.54 -13.61
C ILE A 420 -7.64 13.57 -12.68
N HIS A 421 -7.49 12.27 -12.91
CA HIS A 421 -8.16 11.22 -12.14
C HIS A 421 -7.81 11.23 -10.64
N TYR A 422 -6.66 11.82 -10.25
CA TYR A 422 -6.29 12.02 -8.83
C TYR A 422 -7.39 12.80 -8.08
N GLU A 423 -7.92 13.86 -8.69
CA GLU A 423 -8.97 14.69 -8.10
C GLU A 423 -10.27 13.91 -7.97
N ILE A 424 -10.62 13.09 -8.96
CA ILE A 424 -11.83 12.24 -8.92
C ILE A 424 -11.74 11.20 -7.80
N LEU A 425 -10.58 10.51 -7.66
CA LEU A 425 -10.40 9.49 -6.62
C LEU A 425 -10.44 10.09 -5.21
N THR A 426 -9.93 11.31 -5.03
CA THR A 426 -9.87 11.96 -3.71
C THR A 426 -11.11 12.78 -3.38
N SER A 427 -12.05 12.96 -4.32
CA SER A 427 -13.26 13.75 -4.12
C SER A 427 -14.35 13.11 -3.24
N PRO A 428 -14.54 11.76 -3.16
CA PRO A 428 -15.55 11.18 -2.29
C PRO A 428 -15.34 11.58 -0.82
N HIS A 429 -16.43 12.02 -0.17
CA HIS A 429 -16.41 12.57 1.18
C HIS A 429 -16.65 11.50 2.25
N THR A 430 -16.59 11.89 3.52
CA THR A 430 -16.61 10.99 4.70
C THR A 430 -17.88 10.17 4.85
N ARG A 431 -19.03 10.60 4.30
CA ARG A 431 -20.29 9.85 4.37
C ARG A 431 -20.41 8.70 3.36
N VAL A 432 -19.45 8.58 2.41
CA VAL A 432 -19.39 7.46 1.48
C VAL A 432 -18.87 6.23 2.22
N HIS A 433 -19.64 5.13 2.20
CA HIS A 433 -19.25 3.90 2.87
C HIS A 433 -18.10 3.22 2.12
N ARG A 434 -17.00 2.87 2.81
CA ARG A 434 -15.93 2.05 2.23
C ARG A 434 -16.18 0.58 2.52
N ARG A 435 -16.14 -0.22 1.46
CA ARG A 435 -16.22 -1.67 1.53
C ARG A 435 -14.96 -2.28 0.91
N TYR A 436 -14.28 -3.11 1.65
CA TYR A 436 -13.10 -3.81 1.18
C TYR A 436 -13.45 -5.22 0.70
N VAL A 437 -12.94 -5.61 -0.48
CA VAL A 437 -13.10 -6.95 -1.05
C VAL A 437 -11.74 -7.55 -1.37
N GLY A 438 -11.68 -8.86 -1.55
CA GLY A 438 -10.43 -9.59 -1.75
C GLY A 438 -9.65 -9.84 -0.45
N ARG A 439 -8.53 -10.58 -0.55
CA ARG A 439 -7.64 -10.89 0.59
C ARG A 439 -6.52 -9.86 0.78
N GLY A 440 -6.11 -9.18 -0.29
CA GLY A 440 -5.00 -8.22 -0.27
C GLY A 440 -3.62 -8.89 -0.23
N LEU A 441 -3.54 -10.16 -0.57
CA LEU A 441 -2.30 -10.89 -0.74
C LEU A 441 -2.39 -11.75 -2.00
N VAL A 442 -1.56 -11.45 -2.98
CA VAL A 442 -1.40 -12.21 -4.23
C VAL A 442 -0.04 -12.87 -4.25
N ASP A 443 0.16 -13.84 -5.13
CA ASP A 443 1.47 -14.49 -5.29
C ASP A 443 2.55 -13.44 -5.52
N GLY A 444 3.65 -13.56 -4.79
CA GLY A 444 4.64 -12.52 -4.78
C GLY A 444 6.06 -12.99 -4.50
N ARG A 445 7.00 -12.09 -4.77
CA ARG A 445 8.42 -12.26 -4.47
C ARG A 445 9.03 -10.91 -4.18
N VAL A 446 9.83 -10.83 -3.09
CA VAL A 446 10.55 -9.61 -2.71
C VAL A 446 11.92 -9.95 -2.15
N ARG A 447 12.88 -9.05 -2.36
CA ARG A 447 14.17 -9.07 -1.67
C ARG A 447 14.07 -8.16 -0.45
N VAL A 448 14.36 -8.70 0.72
CA VAL A 448 14.48 -7.98 1.98
C VAL A 448 15.94 -7.90 2.39
N ARG A 449 16.34 -6.81 3.05
CA ARG A 449 17.76 -6.50 3.25
C ARG A 449 18.34 -7.08 4.55
N ASN A 450 17.50 -7.34 5.55
CA ASN A 450 17.95 -7.79 6.87
C ASN A 450 16.82 -8.49 7.65
N THR A 451 17.11 -8.88 8.87
CA THR A 451 16.19 -9.53 9.81
C THR A 451 14.95 -8.68 10.10
N GLU A 452 15.10 -7.37 10.34
CA GLU A 452 13.97 -6.47 10.63
C GLU A 452 13.01 -6.38 9.45
N ALA A 453 13.54 -6.24 8.22
CA ALA A 453 12.73 -6.21 7.01
C ALA A 453 11.99 -7.54 6.76
N THR A 454 12.61 -8.69 7.11
CA THR A 454 11.96 -10.01 7.08
C THR A 454 10.78 -10.06 8.05
N GLN A 455 10.95 -9.58 9.27
CA GLN A 455 9.89 -9.55 10.27
C GLN A 455 8.76 -8.57 9.89
N THR A 456 9.10 -7.41 9.34
CA THR A 456 8.11 -6.42 8.88
C THR A 456 7.25 -6.95 7.72
N LEU A 457 7.87 -7.66 6.76
CA LEU A 457 7.12 -8.33 5.69
C LEU A 457 6.17 -9.39 6.27
N ALA A 458 6.66 -10.24 7.17
CA ALA A 458 5.86 -11.28 7.80
C ALA A 458 4.70 -10.70 8.63
N GLU A 459 4.95 -9.65 9.41
CA GLU A 459 3.93 -8.88 10.14
C GLU A 459 2.84 -8.36 9.21
N SER A 460 3.24 -7.83 8.05
CA SER A 460 2.31 -7.31 7.05
C SER A 460 1.50 -8.44 6.39
N ILE A 461 2.11 -9.58 6.09
CA ILE A 461 1.41 -10.77 5.54
C ILE A 461 0.40 -11.30 6.56
N ALA A 462 0.70 -11.25 7.85
CA ALA A 462 -0.20 -11.71 8.90
C ALA A 462 -1.57 -11.01 8.87
N HIS A 463 -1.64 -9.76 8.47
CA HIS A 463 -2.91 -9.02 8.33
C HIS A 463 -3.81 -9.54 7.20
N ALA A 464 -3.26 -10.30 6.24
CA ALA A 464 -4.04 -10.94 5.17
C ALA A 464 -4.49 -12.36 5.53
N LEU A 465 -3.98 -12.92 6.64
CA LEU A 465 -4.35 -14.25 7.14
C LEU A 465 -5.69 -14.20 7.89
N ARG A 466 -6.37 -15.33 7.89
CA ARG A 466 -7.66 -15.55 8.58
C ARG A 466 -7.58 -16.84 9.40
N PRO A 467 -8.39 -16.99 10.47
CA PRO A 467 -8.57 -18.28 11.11
C PRO A 467 -8.86 -19.36 10.06
N GLY A 468 -8.21 -20.50 10.15
CA GLY A 468 -8.26 -21.57 9.16
C GLY A 468 -7.11 -21.55 8.14
N ASP A 469 -6.32 -20.48 8.04
CA ASP A 469 -5.18 -20.45 7.13
C ASP A 469 -3.99 -21.27 7.67
N VAL A 470 -3.37 -22.02 6.77
CA VAL A 470 -2.10 -22.73 7.00
C VAL A 470 -0.98 -22.04 6.21
N VAL A 471 0.12 -21.76 6.88
CA VAL A 471 1.33 -21.17 6.31
C VAL A 471 2.44 -22.20 6.37
N VAL A 472 3.00 -22.58 5.24
CA VAL A 472 4.12 -23.52 5.14
C VAL A 472 5.40 -22.72 4.84
N LEU A 473 6.40 -22.85 5.70
CA LEU A 473 7.70 -22.18 5.56
C LEU A 473 8.73 -23.16 5.01
N ASP A 474 9.24 -22.87 3.80
CA ASP A 474 10.26 -23.64 3.11
C ASP A 474 11.57 -22.84 2.99
N GLY A 475 12.69 -23.53 3.10
CA GLY A 475 14.02 -22.92 2.97
C GLY A 475 15.08 -23.62 3.81
N PRO A 476 16.39 -23.43 3.48
CA PRO A 476 17.51 -24.10 4.16
C PRO A 476 17.61 -23.70 5.65
N LEU A 477 18.45 -24.42 6.39
CA LEU A 477 18.77 -24.06 7.78
C LEU A 477 19.36 -22.64 7.82
N GLY A 478 18.89 -21.81 8.76
CA GLY A 478 19.32 -20.41 8.89
C GLY A 478 18.73 -19.45 7.85
N ALA A 479 17.78 -19.88 7.00
CA ALA A 479 17.13 -19.01 6.02
C ALA A 479 16.24 -17.91 6.67
N GLY A 480 15.89 -18.03 7.96
CA GLY A 480 15.06 -17.07 8.68
C GLY A 480 13.61 -17.49 8.88
N LYS A 481 13.28 -18.79 8.80
CA LYS A 481 11.90 -19.30 9.00
C LYS A 481 11.35 -18.88 10.36
N THR A 482 12.07 -19.10 11.44
CA THR A 482 11.67 -18.70 12.79
C THR A 482 11.58 -17.17 12.92
N THR A 483 12.48 -16.42 12.27
CA THR A 483 12.40 -14.95 12.19
C THR A 483 11.11 -14.49 11.50
N PHE A 484 10.75 -15.18 10.42
CA PHE A 484 9.48 -14.93 9.71
C PHE A 484 8.27 -15.24 10.61
N THR A 485 8.29 -16.38 11.33
CA THR A 485 7.24 -16.73 12.30
C THR A 485 7.11 -15.69 13.42
N GLN A 486 8.23 -15.12 13.90
CA GLN A 486 8.21 -14.01 14.87
C GLN A 486 7.51 -12.78 14.31
N GLY A 487 7.72 -12.44 13.04
CA GLY A 487 7.01 -11.36 12.37
C GLY A 487 5.52 -11.65 12.22
N LEU A 488 5.12 -12.85 11.80
CA LEU A 488 3.72 -13.26 11.76
C LEU A 488 3.05 -13.13 13.14
N ALA A 489 3.71 -13.58 14.18
CA ALA A 489 3.21 -13.50 15.55
C ALA A 489 2.98 -12.06 16.03
N ARG A 490 3.86 -11.12 15.61
CA ARG A 490 3.66 -9.68 15.89
C ARG A 490 2.39 -9.16 15.23
N GLY A 491 2.20 -9.46 13.92
CA GLY A 491 1.02 -9.02 13.17
C GLY A 491 -0.30 -9.65 13.65
N LEU A 492 -0.23 -10.84 14.25
CA LEU A 492 -1.37 -11.53 14.89
C LEU A 492 -1.57 -11.12 16.37
N HIS A 493 -0.75 -10.22 16.90
CA HIS A 493 -0.79 -9.79 18.31
C HIS A 493 -0.69 -10.95 19.30
N VAL A 494 0.13 -11.95 18.99
CA VAL A 494 0.37 -13.14 19.81
C VAL A 494 1.14 -12.77 21.07
N SER A 495 0.75 -13.33 22.21
CA SER A 495 1.40 -13.09 23.50
C SER A 495 2.63 -13.98 23.71
N GLY A 496 3.68 -13.43 24.33
CA GLY A 496 4.88 -14.15 24.71
C GLY A 496 5.95 -14.24 23.63
N ARG A 497 7.07 -14.87 23.96
CA ARG A 497 8.22 -15.02 23.04
C ARG A 497 8.03 -16.21 22.11
N VAL A 498 8.09 -15.97 20.82
CA VAL A 498 8.08 -17.02 19.79
C VAL A 498 9.50 -17.52 19.55
N THR A 499 9.69 -18.83 19.76
CA THR A 499 10.94 -19.57 19.50
C THR A 499 10.60 -20.85 18.75
N SER A 500 11.53 -21.36 17.92
CA SER A 500 11.29 -22.61 17.20
C SER A 500 10.92 -23.75 18.17
N PRO A 501 9.88 -24.53 17.86
CA PRO A 501 9.45 -25.67 18.66
C PRO A 501 10.20 -26.97 18.31
N THR A 502 11.43 -26.90 17.77
CA THR A 502 12.23 -28.06 17.29
C THR A 502 12.30 -29.21 18.32
N PHE A 503 12.18 -28.92 19.61
CA PHE A 503 12.19 -29.96 20.67
C PHE A 503 10.78 -30.46 21.06
N THR A 504 9.72 -29.72 20.76
CA THR A 504 8.32 -30.02 21.17
C THR A 504 7.40 -30.34 20.01
N ILE A 505 7.89 -30.27 18.75
CA ILE A 505 7.18 -30.46 17.48
C ILE A 505 6.13 -29.36 17.23
N ALA A 506 5.25 -29.08 18.18
CA ALA A 506 4.24 -28.05 18.07
C ALA A 506 4.16 -27.20 19.35
N ARG A 507 3.86 -25.90 19.19
CA ARG A 507 3.60 -24.97 20.27
C ARG A 507 2.46 -24.04 19.89
N GLU A 508 1.49 -23.91 20.78
CA GLU A 508 0.45 -22.89 20.67
C GLU A 508 0.89 -21.59 21.36
N HIS A 509 0.64 -20.49 20.68
CA HIS A 509 0.84 -19.14 21.18
C HIS A 509 -0.51 -18.43 21.26
N PRO A 510 -0.96 -18.01 22.45
CA PRO A 510 -2.26 -17.38 22.63
C PRO A 510 -2.27 -15.96 22.06
N GLY A 511 -3.39 -15.58 21.44
CA GLY A 511 -3.63 -14.26 20.84
C GLY A 511 -5.10 -14.10 20.50
N PRO A 512 -5.51 -12.95 19.91
CA PRO A 512 -6.86 -12.76 19.39
C PRO A 512 -7.27 -13.86 18.40
N VAL A 513 -6.33 -14.29 17.57
CA VAL A 513 -6.36 -15.55 16.81
C VAL A 513 -5.14 -16.35 17.25
N PRO A 514 -5.31 -17.55 17.82
CA PRO A 514 -4.20 -18.37 18.25
C PRO A 514 -3.26 -18.73 17.10
N LEU A 515 -1.95 -18.75 17.36
CA LEU A 515 -0.93 -19.20 16.42
C LEU A 515 -0.41 -20.57 16.85
N ILE A 516 -0.57 -21.59 16.00
CA ILE A 516 0.00 -22.90 16.20
C ILE A 516 1.28 -23.00 15.39
N HIS A 517 2.42 -23.02 16.06
CA HIS A 517 3.74 -23.13 15.44
C HIS A 517 4.21 -24.59 15.47
N VAL A 518 4.43 -25.17 14.29
CA VAL A 518 4.87 -26.56 14.09
C VAL A 518 6.26 -26.55 13.46
N ASP A 519 7.16 -27.42 13.93
CA ASP A 519 8.48 -27.64 13.32
C ASP A 519 8.60 -29.13 12.96
N ALA A 520 8.48 -29.43 11.67
CA ALA A 520 8.50 -30.79 11.14
C ALA A 520 9.93 -31.34 10.90
N TYR A 521 11.01 -30.59 11.22
CA TYR A 521 12.39 -30.99 10.94
C TYR A 521 12.74 -32.40 11.49
N ARG A 522 12.28 -32.71 12.70
CA ARG A 522 12.54 -34.02 13.34
C ARG A 522 11.69 -35.15 12.75
N LEU A 523 10.57 -34.84 12.15
CA LEU A 523 9.70 -35.85 11.52
C LEU A 523 10.29 -36.35 10.20
N LEU A 524 11.16 -35.55 9.57
CA LEU A 524 11.84 -35.89 8.31
C LEU A 524 13.12 -36.74 8.52
N GLY A 525 13.68 -36.77 9.73
CA GLY A 525 14.98 -37.39 10.03
C GLY A 525 14.94 -38.80 10.62
N ASP A 526 13.81 -39.28 11.06
CA ASP A 526 13.65 -40.62 11.66
C ASP A 526 12.94 -41.59 10.72
N THR A 527 13.70 -42.49 10.13
CA THR A 527 13.22 -43.48 9.13
C THR A 527 12.23 -44.51 9.71
N THR A 528 11.95 -44.46 11.01
CA THR A 528 11.05 -45.40 11.71
C THR A 528 9.70 -44.79 12.08
N THR A 529 9.55 -43.46 11.95
CA THR A 529 8.32 -42.78 12.32
C THR A 529 7.49 -42.45 11.09
N ASP A 530 6.19 -42.69 11.13
CA ASP A 530 5.21 -42.20 10.16
C ASP A 530 5.03 -40.68 10.33
N PRO A 531 5.55 -39.83 9.46
CA PRO A 531 5.46 -38.39 9.62
C PRO A 531 4.01 -37.85 9.56
N ILE A 532 3.15 -38.54 8.79
CA ILE A 532 1.73 -38.19 8.64
C ILE A 532 0.99 -38.54 9.93
N GLY A 533 1.20 -39.77 10.46
CA GLY A 533 0.61 -40.18 11.74
C GLY A 533 1.10 -39.32 12.93
N ALA A 534 2.31 -38.74 12.84
CA ALA A 534 2.78 -37.82 13.87
C ALA A 534 2.08 -36.44 13.78
N LEU A 535 1.76 -35.96 12.59
CA LEU A 535 0.93 -34.76 12.39
C LEU A 535 -0.52 -34.99 12.84
N ASP A 536 -1.09 -36.15 12.52
CA ASP A 536 -2.43 -36.56 12.96
C ASP A 536 -2.52 -36.60 14.50
N SER A 537 -1.43 -37.01 15.18
CA SER A 537 -1.38 -37.06 16.66
C SER A 537 -1.43 -35.66 17.31
N LEU A 538 -1.23 -34.58 16.56
CA LEU A 538 -1.32 -33.21 17.07
C LEU A 538 -2.76 -32.67 17.09
N ASP A 539 -3.73 -33.45 16.59
CA ASP A 539 -5.16 -33.09 16.51
C ASP A 539 -5.38 -31.70 15.87
N LEU A 540 -4.60 -31.42 14.80
CA LEU A 540 -4.61 -30.13 14.12
C LEU A 540 -5.96 -29.86 13.45
N ASP A 541 -6.61 -30.87 12.91
CA ASP A 541 -7.87 -30.77 12.17
C ASP A 541 -8.98 -30.08 12.98
N THR A 542 -9.02 -30.33 14.30
CA THR A 542 -9.99 -29.71 15.20
C THR A 542 -9.64 -28.28 15.56
N ARG A 543 -8.37 -27.87 15.39
CA ARG A 543 -7.83 -26.59 15.86
C ARG A 543 -7.62 -25.58 14.73
N ILE A 544 -7.39 -26.05 13.52
CA ILE A 544 -7.18 -25.20 12.33
C ILE A 544 -8.31 -24.19 12.13
N PRO A 545 -9.61 -24.55 12.21
CA PRO A 545 -10.70 -23.60 11.91
C PRO A 545 -10.67 -22.31 12.72
N ASP A 546 -10.16 -22.36 13.95
CA ASP A 546 -10.15 -21.24 14.91
C ASP A 546 -8.76 -20.62 15.11
N SER A 547 -7.72 -21.11 14.40
CA SER A 547 -6.33 -20.69 14.56
C SER A 547 -5.65 -20.43 13.22
N ILE A 548 -4.43 -19.93 13.28
CA ILE A 548 -3.50 -19.90 12.14
C ILE A 548 -2.38 -20.89 12.44
N VAL A 549 -2.11 -21.80 11.50
CA VAL A 549 -1.02 -22.77 11.63
C VAL A 549 0.18 -22.30 10.82
N VAL A 550 1.36 -22.30 11.42
CA VAL A 550 2.65 -22.06 10.74
C VAL A 550 3.51 -23.30 10.89
N ALA A 551 3.85 -23.94 9.78
CA ALA A 551 4.63 -25.17 9.73
C ALA A 551 5.99 -24.94 9.06
N GLU A 552 7.09 -25.10 9.83
CA GLU A 552 8.47 -25.09 9.31
C GLU A 552 8.85 -26.49 8.80
N TRP A 553 9.60 -26.58 7.68
CA TRP A 553 10.07 -27.83 7.08
C TRP A 553 8.97 -28.80 6.60
N ALA A 554 7.77 -28.30 6.39
CA ALA A 554 6.60 -29.12 6.06
C ALA A 554 6.27 -29.12 4.55
N ALA A 555 7.13 -28.59 3.67
CA ALA A 555 6.84 -28.47 2.23
C ALA A 555 6.56 -29.85 1.59
N ASP A 556 7.34 -30.88 1.93
CA ASP A 556 7.16 -32.25 1.43
C ASP A 556 5.98 -32.98 2.09
N MET A 557 5.45 -32.44 3.21
CA MET A 557 4.33 -32.99 3.98
C MET A 557 3.06 -32.17 3.82
N ALA A 558 3.15 -31.01 3.17
CA ALA A 558 2.02 -30.10 2.96
C ALA A 558 0.88 -30.76 2.17
N ASP A 559 1.20 -31.78 1.36
CA ASP A 559 0.25 -32.58 0.63
C ASP A 559 -0.67 -33.42 1.54
N ALA A 560 -0.20 -33.74 2.75
CA ALA A 560 -0.96 -34.48 3.75
C ALA A 560 -1.96 -33.59 4.52
N LEU A 561 -1.84 -32.25 4.43
CA LEU A 561 -2.75 -31.32 5.10
C LEU A 561 -4.13 -31.24 4.42
N GLU A 562 -4.30 -31.84 3.23
CA GLU A 562 -5.55 -31.93 2.45
C GLU A 562 -6.34 -30.60 2.31
N GLN A 563 -5.68 -29.46 2.44
CA GLN A 563 -6.32 -28.14 2.36
C GLN A 563 -5.43 -27.10 1.69
N ASP A 564 -6.04 -25.97 1.33
CA ASP A 564 -5.32 -24.82 0.80
C ASP A 564 -4.30 -24.27 1.80
N TYR A 565 -3.11 -23.91 1.35
CA TYR A 565 -2.09 -23.31 2.20
C TYR A 565 -1.32 -22.19 1.50
N LEU A 566 -0.70 -21.31 2.28
CA LEU A 566 0.22 -20.28 1.82
C LEU A 566 1.66 -20.81 1.95
N LEU A 567 2.30 -21.11 0.81
CA LEU A 567 3.70 -21.51 0.78
C LEU A 567 4.60 -20.27 0.76
N ILE A 568 5.46 -20.15 1.76
CA ILE A 568 6.49 -19.10 1.87
C ILE A 568 7.86 -19.76 1.69
N ARG A 569 8.61 -19.34 0.67
CA ARG A 569 9.99 -19.77 0.45
C ARG A 569 10.96 -18.69 0.81
N LEU A 570 11.97 -19.03 1.64
CA LEU A 570 13.01 -18.14 2.08
C LEU A 570 14.35 -18.62 1.52
N GLU A 571 14.99 -17.79 0.69
CA GLU A 571 16.27 -18.07 0.06
C GLU A 571 17.29 -17.03 0.51
N ARG A 572 18.56 -17.44 0.75
CA ARG A 572 19.64 -16.49 0.93
C ARG A 572 19.99 -15.86 -0.42
N ALA A 573 20.17 -14.55 -0.45
CA ALA A 573 20.62 -13.87 -1.66
C ALA A 573 22.13 -14.09 -1.85
N THR A 574 22.53 -15.28 -2.30
CA THR A 574 23.93 -15.58 -2.62
C THR A 574 24.39 -14.73 -3.80
N GLY A 575 25.37 -13.84 -3.55
CA GLY A 575 26.19 -13.28 -4.61
C GLY A 575 26.96 -14.42 -5.28
N GLY A 576 26.80 -14.56 -6.62
CA GLY A 576 27.19 -15.74 -7.39
C GLY A 576 28.60 -16.27 -7.12
N SER A 577 28.64 -17.53 -6.73
CA SER A 577 29.63 -18.53 -7.18
C SER A 577 29.06 -19.90 -6.85
N GLU A 578 28.51 -20.57 -7.86
CA GLU A 578 28.35 -22.01 -7.83
C GLU A 578 29.75 -22.65 -7.68
N LYS A 579 30.07 -23.09 -6.47
CA LYS A 579 31.08 -24.14 -6.33
C LYS A 579 30.36 -25.47 -6.52
N SER A 580 30.52 -26.07 -7.71
CA SER A 580 30.20 -27.45 -7.99
C SER A 580 30.81 -28.35 -6.90
N ALA A 581 29.95 -29.02 -6.15
CA ALA A 581 30.40 -30.11 -5.27
C ALA A 581 30.85 -31.26 -6.15
N GLY A 582 32.18 -31.38 -6.32
CA GLY A 582 32.79 -32.59 -6.85
C GLY A 582 32.69 -33.70 -5.79
N ASN A 583 32.13 -34.82 -6.24
CA ASN A 583 32.16 -36.08 -5.53
C ASN A 583 33.61 -36.52 -5.28
N ASP A 584 34.06 -36.58 -4.03
CA ASP A 584 35.11 -37.46 -3.63
C ASP A 584 34.78 -38.03 -2.23
N ALA A 585 34.41 -39.31 -2.26
CA ALA A 585 34.21 -40.09 -1.07
C ALA A 585 35.55 -40.63 -0.57
N SER A 586 36.00 -40.19 0.58
CA SER A 586 36.96 -40.97 1.41
C SER A 586 36.54 -40.90 2.87
N ALA A 587 36.45 -42.05 3.46
CA ALA A 587 35.94 -42.32 4.79
C ALA A 587 36.86 -41.82 5.90
N GLY A 588 36.26 -41.41 7.01
CA GLY A 588 36.82 -41.46 8.37
C GLY A 588 37.24 -40.11 8.91
N ASP A 589 36.30 -39.42 9.60
CA ASP A 589 36.51 -38.82 10.90
C ASP A 589 35.17 -38.25 11.39
N THR A 590 34.84 -38.53 12.63
CA THR A 590 33.64 -38.02 13.32
C THR A 590 33.81 -36.51 13.48
N PRO A 591 32.95 -35.64 12.94
CA PRO A 591 33.06 -34.22 13.12
C PRO A 591 32.67 -33.84 14.56
N ALA A 592 33.55 -33.04 15.18
CA ALA A 592 33.26 -32.31 16.41
C ALA A 592 31.99 -31.43 16.21
N PRO A 593 31.25 -31.11 17.30
CA PRO A 593 30.09 -30.24 17.19
C PRO A 593 30.52 -28.90 16.60
N ALA A 594 29.92 -28.54 15.46
CA ALA A 594 30.17 -27.27 14.81
C ALA A 594 29.83 -26.13 15.79
N ASP A 595 30.74 -25.17 15.94
CA ASP A 595 30.51 -23.91 16.62
C ASP A 595 29.20 -23.28 16.08
N PRO A 596 28.43 -22.55 16.92
CA PRO A 596 27.25 -21.86 16.47
C PRO A 596 27.64 -20.92 15.33
N VAL A 597 27.10 -21.20 14.15
CA VAL A 597 27.28 -20.33 12.97
C VAL A 597 26.72 -18.97 13.36
N ASP A 598 27.58 -17.97 13.44
CA ASP A 598 27.20 -16.56 13.63
C ASP A 598 26.40 -16.16 12.38
N PHE A 599 25.08 -16.10 12.53
CA PHE A 599 24.20 -15.71 11.43
C PHE A 599 24.28 -14.18 11.30
N ASP A 600 24.82 -13.70 10.19
CA ASP A 600 24.89 -12.29 9.86
C ASP A 600 23.44 -11.74 9.76
N GLU A 601 23.04 -10.92 10.73
CA GLU A 601 21.69 -10.32 10.82
C GLU A 601 21.41 -9.39 9.62
N ASP A 602 22.44 -8.92 8.95
CA ASP A 602 22.37 -7.99 7.81
C ASP A 602 22.38 -8.70 6.44
N GLU A 603 22.37 -10.04 6.40
CA GLU A 603 22.37 -10.75 5.12
C GLU A 603 21.00 -10.63 4.42
N PRO A 604 20.96 -10.18 3.14
CA PRO A 604 19.69 -10.09 2.39
C PRO A 604 19.05 -11.46 2.14
N ARG A 605 17.72 -11.48 2.12
CA ARG A 605 16.91 -12.66 1.79
C ARG A 605 16.04 -12.38 0.56
N VAL A 606 15.75 -13.42 -0.21
CA VAL A 606 14.67 -13.42 -1.19
C VAL A 606 13.55 -14.25 -0.63
N ILE A 607 12.39 -13.64 -0.48
CA ILE A 607 11.19 -14.28 0.05
C ILE A 607 10.13 -14.30 -1.04
N SER A 608 9.59 -15.48 -1.33
CA SER A 608 8.47 -15.65 -2.25
C SER A 608 7.33 -16.37 -1.57
N TRP A 609 6.11 -16.05 -1.99
CA TRP A 609 4.91 -16.69 -1.47
C TRP A 609 3.91 -16.97 -2.59
N THR A 610 3.21 -18.07 -2.45
CA THR A 610 2.14 -18.46 -3.36
C THR A 610 1.07 -19.22 -2.60
N ARG A 611 -0.20 -19.01 -2.98
CA ARG A 611 -1.31 -19.79 -2.44
C ARG A 611 -1.50 -21.06 -3.26
N VAL A 612 -1.27 -22.20 -2.62
CA VAL A 612 -1.50 -23.53 -3.20
C VAL A 612 -2.94 -23.91 -2.92
N GLN A 613 -3.70 -24.15 -3.99
CA GLN A 613 -5.09 -24.64 -3.94
C GLN A 613 -5.10 -26.15 -4.16
N ARG A 614 -5.96 -26.88 -3.42
CA ARG A 614 -6.12 -28.32 -3.46
C ARG A 614 -7.44 -28.75 -4.10
#